data_f6e5a9e9de7c14fbefa1d2cbeac27a15
#
_entry.id   f6e5a9e9de7c14fbefa1d2cbeac27a15
#
_cell.length_a   1.000
_cell.length_b   1.000
_cell.length_c   1.000
_cell.angle_alpha   90.00
_cell.angle_beta   90.00
_cell.angle_gamma   90.00
#
_symmetry.space_group_name_H-M   'P 1'
#
loop_
_entity.id
_entity.type
_entity.pdbx_description
1 polymer ?
#
loop_
_entity_poly.entity_id
_entity_poly.type
_entity_poly.pdbx_seq_one_letter_code
_entity_poly.pdbx_strand_id
1 'polypeptide(L)'
;DNGKYVVGKIEKKMPTLTDFHNKLVQRGKCKELADILIPFLKGNSLGIFDCESKITSSEDIICFDMSEIKDEFTKLYSSFVILTWVWQKYVLKNREKKKIIVCDEAWLFLKYQESADFLVNVARRRPQV
;
A
#
# COMPACT_ATOMS: atom_id res chain seq x y z
N ASP A 1 -7.62 13.75 3.43
CA ASP A 1 -6.72 13.72 2.27
C ASP A 1 -7.49 13.24 1.04
N ASN A 2 -7.98 14.18 0.23
CA ASN A 2 -8.79 13.87 -0.96
C ASN A 2 -7.92 13.50 -2.19
N GLY A 3 -6.80 12.81 -2.00
CA GLY A 3 -5.91 12.43 -3.10
C GLY A 3 -5.19 13.62 -3.77
N LYS A 4 -5.07 14.74 -3.06
CA LYS A 4 -4.40 15.95 -3.53
C LYS A 4 -3.33 16.42 -2.55
N TYR A 5 -2.32 17.10 -3.04
CA TYR A 5 -1.29 17.76 -2.22
C TYR A 5 -1.05 19.17 -2.72
N VAL A 6 -0.49 20.03 -1.86
CA VAL A 6 -0.26 21.45 -2.17
C VAL A 6 1.23 21.71 -2.32
N VAL A 7 1.62 22.34 -3.42
CA VAL A 7 2.97 22.86 -3.63
C VAL A 7 2.87 24.37 -3.81
N GLY A 8 3.32 25.11 -2.80
CA GLY A 8 3.09 26.56 -2.73
C GLY A 8 1.60 26.85 -2.59
N LYS A 9 1.01 27.54 -3.60
CA LYS A 9 -0.42 27.84 -3.66
C LYS A 9 -1.19 26.96 -4.65
N ILE A 10 -0.53 25.97 -5.24
CA ILE A 10 -1.13 25.13 -6.30
C ILE A 10 -1.49 23.77 -5.71
N GLU A 11 -2.76 23.41 -5.77
CA GLU A 11 -3.25 22.09 -5.47
C GLU A 11 -2.90 21.14 -6.62
N LYS A 12 -2.24 20.02 -6.32
CA LYS A 12 -1.84 18.99 -7.27
C LYS A 12 -2.44 17.66 -6.88
N LYS A 13 -2.73 16.85 -7.89
CA LYS A 13 -3.17 15.48 -7.75
C LYS A 13 -2.02 14.60 -7.24
N MET A 14 -2.32 13.67 -6.34
CA MET A 14 -1.31 12.68 -5.90
C MET A 14 -0.84 11.85 -7.09
N PRO A 15 0.48 11.71 -7.29
CA PRO A 15 1.02 10.90 -8.36
C PRO A 15 0.72 9.42 -8.15
N THR A 16 0.51 8.71 -9.23
CA THR A 16 0.41 7.25 -9.27
C THR A 16 1.79 6.61 -9.47
N LEU A 17 1.85 5.28 -9.44
CA LEU A 17 3.08 4.56 -9.74
C LEU A 17 3.47 4.72 -11.22
N THR A 18 2.48 4.78 -12.12
CA THR A 18 2.69 5.11 -13.55
C THR A 18 3.34 6.49 -13.72
N ASP A 19 2.90 7.51 -12.96
CA ASP A 19 3.51 8.85 -13.03
C ASP A 19 4.98 8.81 -12.58
N PHE A 20 5.28 8.06 -11.53
CA PHE A 20 6.63 7.87 -11.03
C PHE A 20 7.50 7.15 -12.05
N HIS A 21 7.02 6.03 -12.62
CA HIS A 21 7.71 5.29 -13.69
C HIS A 21 8.03 6.19 -14.87
N ASN A 22 7.05 6.93 -15.39
CA ASN A 22 7.26 7.85 -16.51
C ASN A 22 8.35 8.89 -16.22
N LYS A 23 8.42 9.35 -14.96
CA LYS A 23 9.46 10.28 -14.53
C LYS A 23 10.85 9.66 -14.49
N LEU A 24 10.97 8.39 -14.09
CA LEU A 24 12.23 7.64 -14.13
C LEU A 24 12.72 7.48 -15.59
N VAL A 25 11.83 7.06 -16.48
CA VAL A 25 12.13 6.89 -17.91
C VAL A 25 12.60 8.21 -18.52
N GLN A 26 11.90 9.32 -18.27
CA GLN A 26 12.28 10.65 -18.77
C GLN A 26 13.68 11.08 -18.30
N ARG A 27 14.07 10.72 -17.08
CA ARG A 27 15.39 11.07 -16.55
C ARG A 27 16.53 10.20 -17.08
N GLY A 28 16.24 9.02 -17.57
CA GLY A 28 17.20 8.09 -18.16
C GLY A 28 18.29 7.51 -17.25
N LYS A 29 18.27 7.88 -15.95
CA LYS A 29 19.35 7.50 -14.99
C LYS A 29 19.08 6.22 -14.19
N CYS A 30 17.85 5.70 -14.21
CA CYS A 30 17.41 4.58 -13.38
C CYS A 30 16.60 3.57 -14.22
N LYS A 31 17.14 3.15 -15.34
CA LYS A 31 16.46 2.24 -16.27
C LYS A 31 16.08 0.92 -15.61
N GLU A 32 17.00 0.29 -14.88
CA GLU A 32 16.75 -0.97 -14.17
C GLU A 32 15.59 -0.85 -13.19
N LEU A 33 15.52 0.25 -12.43
CA LEU A 33 14.39 0.49 -11.52
C LEU A 33 13.07 0.68 -12.28
N ALA A 34 13.11 1.38 -13.43
CA ALA A 34 11.92 1.54 -14.26
C ALA A 34 11.43 0.19 -14.79
N ASP A 35 12.34 -0.67 -15.25
CA ASP A 35 12.00 -2.01 -15.77
C ASP A 35 11.41 -2.91 -14.67
N ILE A 36 11.93 -2.87 -13.44
CA ILE A 36 11.41 -3.61 -12.29
C ILE A 36 9.98 -3.16 -11.92
N LEU A 37 9.61 -1.90 -12.16
CA LEU A 37 8.29 -1.38 -11.83
C LEU A 37 7.20 -1.79 -12.82
N ILE A 38 7.54 -2.23 -14.04
CA ILE A 38 6.58 -2.53 -15.11
C ILE A 38 5.44 -3.47 -14.64
N PRO A 39 5.68 -4.59 -13.94
CA PRO A 39 4.61 -5.47 -13.49
C PRO A 39 3.57 -4.81 -12.58
N PHE A 40 3.96 -3.74 -11.87
CA PHE A 40 3.14 -3.02 -10.90
C PHE A 40 2.36 -1.84 -11.51
N LEU A 41 2.56 -1.54 -12.78
CA LEU A 41 1.88 -0.45 -13.46
C LEU A 41 0.48 -0.86 -13.90
N LYS A 42 -0.41 0.11 -14.01
CA LYS A 42 -1.79 -0.07 -14.46
C LYS A 42 -1.86 -0.87 -15.76
N GLY A 43 -2.69 -1.90 -15.76
CA GLY A 43 -2.87 -2.82 -16.90
C GLY A 43 -1.96 -4.04 -16.88
N ASN A 44 -1.00 -4.12 -15.94
CA ASN A 44 -0.16 -5.30 -15.74
C ASN A 44 -0.64 -6.13 -14.54
N SER A 45 -0.04 -7.31 -14.33
CA SER A 45 -0.49 -8.33 -13.38
C SER A 45 -0.64 -7.86 -11.93
N LEU A 46 0.25 -6.97 -11.47
CA LEU A 46 0.27 -6.44 -10.11
C LEU A 46 -0.21 -4.98 -10.03
N GLY A 47 -0.75 -4.44 -11.12
CA GLY A 47 -1.12 -3.03 -11.25
C GLY A 47 -2.42 -2.62 -10.55
N ILE A 48 -3.00 -3.45 -9.70
CA ILE A 48 -4.27 -3.20 -9.02
C ILE A 48 -4.25 -1.97 -8.10
N PHE A 49 -3.07 -1.60 -7.59
CA PHE A 49 -2.89 -0.43 -6.73
C PHE A 49 -2.35 0.80 -7.47
N ASP A 50 -2.08 0.70 -8.77
CA ASP A 50 -1.64 1.84 -9.56
C ASP A 50 -2.82 2.71 -10.00
N CYS A 51 -3.46 3.30 -9.02
CA CYS A 51 -4.63 4.17 -9.18
C CYS A 51 -4.68 5.23 -8.06
N GLU A 52 -5.58 6.20 -8.23
CA GLU A 52 -5.86 7.14 -7.15
C GLU A 52 -6.58 6.45 -5.99
N SER A 53 -6.10 6.69 -4.78
CA SER A 53 -6.77 6.17 -3.60
C SER A 53 -8.13 6.85 -3.40
N LYS A 54 -9.18 6.04 -3.35
CA LYS A 54 -10.55 6.47 -3.05
C LYS A 54 -11.02 6.00 -1.67
N ILE A 55 -10.15 5.30 -0.93
CA ILE A 55 -10.51 4.76 0.37
C ILE A 55 -10.53 5.89 1.39
N THR A 56 -11.65 6.06 2.06
CA THR A 56 -11.80 6.95 3.22
C THR A 56 -11.66 6.15 4.50
N SER A 57 -11.03 6.75 5.52
CA SER A 57 -10.82 6.11 6.83
C SER A 57 -11.82 6.58 7.88
N SER A 58 -13.03 6.99 7.46
CA SER A 58 -14.08 7.51 8.36
C SER A 58 -14.95 6.42 9.00
N GLU A 59 -14.89 5.20 8.47
CA GLU A 59 -15.72 4.10 8.93
C GLU A 59 -15.13 3.40 10.17
N ASP A 60 -16.01 2.93 11.06
CA ASP A 60 -15.60 2.19 12.25
C ASP A 60 -15.18 0.74 11.92
N ILE A 61 -15.71 0.17 10.86
CA ILE A 61 -15.37 -1.17 10.37
C ILE A 61 -15.00 -1.07 8.89
N ILE A 62 -13.81 -1.55 8.55
CA ILE A 62 -13.32 -1.63 7.17
C ILE A 62 -12.97 -3.09 6.90
N CYS A 63 -13.52 -3.66 5.84
CA CYS A 63 -13.20 -4.99 5.35
C CYS A 63 -12.59 -4.91 3.96
N PHE A 64 -11.47 -5.59 3.76
CA PHE A 64 -10.82 -5.75 2.45
C PHE A 64 -11.03 -7.20 2.01
N ASP A 65 -11.94 -7.40 1.07
CA ASP A 65 -12.18 -8.71 0.48
C ASP A 65 -11.16 -8.98 -0.63
N MET A 66 -10.43 -10.10 -0.50
CA MET A 66 -9.43 -10.55 -1.46
C MET A 66 -9.80 -11.90 -2.09
N SER A 67 -11.06 -12.34 -1.98
CA SER A 67 -11.52 -13.64 -2.48
C SER A 67 -11.34 -13.80 -4.00
N GLU A 68 -11.42 -12.71 -4.76
CA GLU A 68 -11.24 -12.69 -6.21
C GLU A 68 -9.77 -12.85 -6.64
N ILE A 69 -8.81 -12.63 -5.74
CA ILE A 69 -7.38 -12.77 -6.05
C ILE A 69 -7.01 -14.23 -5.92
N LYS A 70 -6.72 -14.91 -7.05
CA LYS A 70 -6.42 -16.34 -7.08
C LYS A 70 -4.92 -16.64 -6.87
N ASP A 71 -4.05 -15.77 -7.35
CA ASP A 71 -2.61 -15.94 -7.27
C ASP A 71 -2.08 -15.58 -5.88
N GLU A 72 -1.31 -16.49 -5.28
CA GLU A 72 -0.77 -16.31 -3.91
C GLU A 72 0.18 -15.13 -3.79
N PHE A 73 1.02 -14.88 -4.79
CA PHE A 73 1.94 -13.75 -4.76
C PHE A 73 1.19 -12.42 -4.81
N THR A 74 0.19 -12.32 -5.69
CA THR A 74 -0.67 -11.14 -5.78
C THR A 74 -1.44 -10.94 -4.48
N LYS A 75 -1.89 -12.02 -3.83
CA LYS A 75 -2.58 -11.98 -2.54
C LYS A 75 -1.64 -11.47 -1.43
N LEU A 76 -0.42 -11.99 -1.36
CA LEU A 76 0.62 -11.52 -0.43
C LEU A 76 0.96 -10.04 -0.65
N TYR A 77 1.20 -9.65 -1.90
CA TYR A 77 1.49 -8.27 -2.27
C TYR A 77 0.34 -7.33 -1.87
N SER A 78 -0.90 -7.72 -2.16
CA SER A 78 -2.10 -6.96 -1.80
C SER A 78 -2.23 -6.81 -0.29
N SER A 79 -2.02 -7.89 0.46
CA SER A 79 -2.05 -7.88 1.92
C SER A 79 -0.99 -6.93 2.49
N PHE A 80 0.21 -6.94 1.92
CA PHE A 80 1.30 -6.05 2.32
C PHE A 80 0.95 -4.57 2.10
N VAL A 81 0.42 -4.23 0.93
CA VAL A 81 0.00 -2.86 0.59
C VAL A 81 -1.13 -2.41 1.50
N ILE A 82 -2.15 -3.25 1.71
CA ILE A 82 -3.31 -2.95 2.56
C ILE A 82 -2.87 -2.74 4.01
N LEU A 83 -2.06 -3.65 4.58
CA LEU A 83 -1.57 -3.51 5.95
C LEU A 83 -0.72 -2.25 6.14
N THR A 84 0.12 -1.92 5.15
CA THR A 84 0.90 -0.68 5.18
C THR A 84 -0.02 0.54 5.16
N TRP A 85 -1.06 0.54 4.33
CA TRP A 85 -2.06 1.60 4.28
C TRP A 85 -2.83 1.72 5.61
N VAL A 86 -3.34 0.61 6.14
CA VAL A 86 -4.06 0.56 7.43
C VAL A 86 -3.17 1.13 8.54
N TRP A 87 -1.90 0.71 8.58
CA TRP A 87 -0.97 1.21 9.59
C TRP A 87 -0.76 2.72 9.49
N GLN A 88 -0.43 3.23 8.30
CA GLN A 88 -0.07 4.64 8.12
C GLN A 88 -1.28 5.57 8.18
N LYS A 89 -2.39 5.19 7.58
CA LYS A 89 -3.55 6.07 7.41
C LYS A 89 -4.60 5.92 8.49
N TYR A 90 -4.72 4.76 9.10
CA TYR A 90 -5.75 4.48 10.11
C TYR A 90 -5.16 4.36 11.52
N VAL A 91 -4.12 3.55 11.71
CA VAL A 91 -3.56 3.31 13.05
C VAL A 91 -2.83 4.54 13.57
N LEU A 92 -1.89 5.10 12.80
CA LEU A 92 -1.08 6.23 13.25
C LEU A 92 -1.85 7.54 13.37
N LYS A 93 -2.92 7.73 12.59
CA LYS A 93 -3.74 8.95 12.66
C LYS A 93 -4.65 9.03 13.88
N ASN A 94 -5.05 7.88 14.42
CA ASN A 94 -6.04 7.81 15.52
C ASN A 94 -5.44 7.04 16.70
N ARG A 95 -4.31 7.48 17.23
CA ARG A 95 -3.55 6.73 18.26
C ARG A 95 -4.33 6.53 19.55
N GLU A 96 -5.21 7.43 19.91
CA GLU A 96 -6.05 7.40 21.11
C GLU A 96 -7.17 6.36 21.06
N LYS A 97 -7.55 5.90 19.86
CA LYS A 97 -8.60 4.90 19.70
C LYS A 97 -8.03 3.49 19.72
N LYS A 98 -8.65 2.59 20.50
CA LYS A 98 -8.37 1.15 20.44
C LYS A 98 -8.78 0.62 19.07
N LYS A 99 -7.96 -0.23 18.48
CA LYS A 99 -8.17 -0.82 17.16
C LYS A 99 -7.90 -2.31 17.21
N ILE A 100 -8.65 -3.04 16.41
CA ILE A 100 -8.45 -4.47 16.18
C ILE A 100 -8.20 -4.65 14.69
N ILE A 101 -7.08 -5.28 14.34
CA ILE A 101 -6.77 -5.69 12.97
C ILE A 101 -6.87 -7.21 12.94
N VAL A 102 -7.78 -7.72 12.14
CA VAL A 102 -7.92 -9.16 11.86
C VAL A 102 -7.30 -9.40 10.48
N CYS A 103 -6.31 -10.26 10.44
CA CYS A 103 -5.66 -10.65 9.19
C CYS A 103 -5.90 -12.15 9.02
N ASP A 104 -6.84 -12.48 8.14
CA ASP A 104 -7.00 -13.85 7.67
C ASP A 104 -5.83 -14.20 6.75
N GLU A 105 -5.51 -15.46 6.60
CA GLU A 105 -4.38 -15.93 5.78
C GLU A 105 -3.01 -15.30 6.15
N ALA A 106 -2.81 -14.85 7.40
CA ALA A 106 -1.53 -14.26 7.85
C ALA A 106 -0.31 -15.20 7.63
N TRP A 107 -0.53 -16.50 7.48
CA TRP A 107 0.48 -17.50 7.14
C TRP A 107 1.19 -17.22 5.80
N LEU A 108 0.56 -16.50 4.86
CA LEU A 108 1.17 -16.10 3.59
C LEU A 108 2.44 -15.26 3.81
N PHE A 109 2.44 -14.41 4.84
CA PHE A 109 3.60 -13.59 5.18
C PHE A 109 4.78 -14.44 5.69
N LEU A 110 4.54 -15.65 6.18
CA LEU A 110 5.59 -16.52 6.70
C LEU A 110 6.37 -17.26 5.60
N LYS A 111 5.91 -17.18 4.35
CA LYS A 111 6.59 -17.83 3.21
C LYS A 111 7.93 -17.17 2.86
N TYR A 112 8.07 -15.89 3.12
CA TYR A 112 9.28 -15.12 2.81
C TYR A 112 9.76 -14.39 4.05
N GLN A 113 11.07 -14.40 4.30
CA GLN A 113 11.65 -13.81 5.50
C GLN A 113 11.31 -12.32 5.63
N GLU A 114 11.42 -11.57 4.54
CA GLU A 114 11.15 -10.13 4.52
C GLU A 114 9.70 -9.80 4.87
N SER A 115 8.75 -10.60 4.39
CA SER A 115 7.33 -10.42 4.71
C SER A 115 7.00 -10.85 6.14
N ALA A 116 7.64 -11.91 6.65
CA ALA A 116 7.53 -12.33 8.05
C ALA A 116 8.05 -11.23 9.00
N ASP A 117 9.22 -10.67 8.70
CA ASP A 117 9.81 -9.58 9.48
C ASP A 117 8.91 -8.32 9.46
N PHE A 118 8.30 -8.02 8.32
CA PHE A 118 7.33 -6.93 8.24
C PHE A 118 6.14 -7.17 9.17
N LEU A 119 5.52 -8.35 9.13
CA LEU A 119 4.36 -8.69 9.98
C LEU A 119 4.73 -8.61 11.47
N VAL A 120 5.88 -9.14 11.86
CA VAL A 120 6.41 -9.06 13.23
C VAL A 120 6.61 -7.60 13.65
N ASN A 121 7.17 -6.78 12.77
CA ASN A 121 7.37 -5.35 13.05
C ASN A 121 6.05 -4.60 13.21
N VAL A 122 5.03 -4.89 12.40
CA VAL A 122 3.69 -4.32 12.55
C VAL A 122 3.07 -4.74 13.88
N ALA A 123 3.15 -6.03 14.25
CA ALA A 123 2.61 -6.55 15.49
C ALA A 123 3.32 -5.99 16.75
N ARG A 124 4.64 -5.75 16.68
CA ARG A 124 5.44 -5.22 17.79
C ARG A 124 5.36 -3.70 17.96
N ARG A 125 5.02 -2.96 16.92
CA ARG A 125 4.92 -1.50 17.00
C ARG A 125 3.69 -1.12 17.81
N ARG A 126 3.84 -1.10 19.15
CA ARG A 126 2.88 -0.42 20.00
C ARG A 126 2.87 1.05 19.61
N PRO A 127 1.69 1.69 19.41
CA PRO A 127 1.63 3.13 19.37
C PRO A 127 2.26 3.62 20.68
N GLN A 128 3.39 4.31 20.62
CA GLN A 128 3.91 4.97 21.81
C GLN A 128 2.87 6.05 22.18
N VAL A 129 2.28 5.87 23.35
CA VAL A 129 1.41 6.84 23.99
C VAL A 129 2.24 8.02 24.44
#